data_088ef1639e24d6a21d75607bcb3e7a0f
#
_entry.id   088ef1639e24d6a21d75607bcb3e7a0f
#
_cell.length_a   1.000
_cell.length_b   1.000
_cell.length_c   1.000
_cell.angle_alpha   90.00
_cell.angle_beta   90.00
_cell.angle_gamma   90.00
#
_symmetry.space_group_name_H-M   'P 1'
#
loop_
_entity.id
_entity.type
_entity.pdbx_description
1 polymer ?
#
loop_
_entity_poly.entity_id
_entity_poly.type
_entity_poly.pdbx_seq_one_letter_code
_entity_poly.pdbx_strand_id
1 'polypeptide(L)'
;DTPLPKVRMSGWLFYRLGARGFLHWGYNYWHKIEQEAITDPFTDASAAAWPLIPYGDPFMVYPGENGPIDSIRWEVFAESLQDYAMLQSAGIKPDDPLLAPLKTYAQFPKSEQWIEQTMRAVLKRKE
;
A
#
# COMPACT_ATOMS: atom_id res chain seq x y z
N ASP A 1 8.29 9.98 -3.62
CA ASP A 1 8.26 8.51 -3.44
C ASP A 1 7.85 8.15 -2.02
N THR A 2 6.77 7.37 -1.90
CA THR A 2 6.34 6.82 -0.62
C THR A 2 7.24 5.63 -0.27
N PRO A 3 7.87 5.59 0.92
CA PRO A 3 8.66 4.44 1.33
C PRO A 3 7.84 3.15 1.36
N LEU A 4 8.39 2.04 0.87
CA LEU A 4 7.70 0.75 0.77
C LEU A 4 7.10 0.25 2.11
N PRO A 5 7.78 0.40 3.27
CA PRO A 5 7.17 0.05 4.55
C PRO A 5 5.87 0.80 4.83
N LYS A 6 5.76 2.05 4.39
CA LYS A 6 4.52 2.83 4.52
C LYS A 6 3.39 2.28 3.64
N VAL A 7 3.71 1.78 2.44
CA VAL A 7 2.74 1.10 1.56
C VAL A 7 2.25 -0.18 2.23
N ARG A 8 3.16 -0.98 2.78
CA ARG A 8 2.83 -2.23 3.48
C ARG A 8 1.94 -2.02 4.72
N MET A 9 2.05 -0.87 5.39
CA MET A 9 1.19 -0.54 6.52
C MET A 9 -0.30 -0.40 6.15
N SER A 10 -0.65 -0.31 4.87
CA SER A 10 -2.04 -0.13 4.44
C SER A 10 -2.97 -1.22 4.98
N GLY A 11 -2.63 -2.49 4.80
CA GLY A 11 -3.44 -3.61 5.29
C GLY A 11 -3.59 -3.63 6.80
N TRP A 12 -2.54 -3.31 7.55
CA TRP A 12 -2.57 -3.18 9.00
C TRP A 12 -3.54 -2.09 9.48
N LEU A 13 -3.48 -0.91 8.81
CA LEU A 13 -4.36 0.21 9.11
C LEU A 13 -5.80 -0.10 8.74
N PHE A 14 -6.05 -0.73 7.59
CA PHE A 14 -7.38 -1.16 7.18
C PHE A 14 -7.98 -2.12 8.22
N TYR A 15 -7.20 -3.08 8.70
CA TYR A 15 -7.63 -4.01 9.73
C TYR A 15 -7.97 -3.30 11.04
N ARG A 16 -7.03 -2.51 11.56
CA ARG A 16 -7.16 -1.79 12.84
C ARG A 16 -8.33 -0.81 12.84
N LEU A 17 -8.52 -0.08 11.75
CA LEU A 17 -9.50 1.00 11.65
C LEU A 17 -10.85 0.54 11.05
N GLY A 18 -10.99 -0.75 10.76
CA GLY A 18 -12.24 -1.34 10.28
C GLY A 18 -12.66 -0.88 8.89
N ALA A 19 -11.69 -0.61 7.99
CA ALA A 19 -11.98 -0.26 6.61
C ALA A 19 -12.70 -1.40 5.90
N ARG A 20 -13.80 -1.08 5.22
CA ARG A 20 -14.59 -2.05 4.44
C ARG A 20 -14.30 -2.01 2.93
N GLY A 21 -13.51 -1.06 2.49
CA GLY A 21 -13.10 -0.89 1.11
C GLY A 21 -11.94 0.09 1.02
N PHE A 22 -11.25 0.03 -0.08
CA PHE A 22 -10.15 0.91 -0.43
C PHE A 22 -10.27 1.27 -1.91
N LEU A 23 -10.05 2.53 -2.21
CA LEU A 23 -9.95 3.03 -3.58
C LEU A 23 -8.67 3.81 -3.72
N HIS A 24 -7.84 3.44 -4.67
CA HIS A 24 -6.73 4.24 -5.16
C HIS A 24 -7.14 4.85 -6.50
N TRP A 25 -7.01 6.16 -6.64
CA TRP A 25 -7.50 6.87 -7.81
C TRP A 25 -6.74 6.55 -9.09
N GLY A 26 -5.43 6.24 -8.99
CA GLY A 26 -4.54 6.01 -10.09
C GLY A 26 -4.00 4.58 -10.11
N TYR A 27 -4.61 3.68 -10.90
CA TYR A 27 -4.06 2.34 -11.14
C TYR A 27 -3.07 2.33 -12.31
N ASN A 28 -3.46 2.95 -13.43
CA ASN A 28 -2.71 2.98 -14.69
C ASN A 28 -2.82 4.33 -15.39
N TYR A 29 -2.84 5.41 -14.64
CA TYR A 29 -2.97 6.75 -15.20
C TYR A 29 -1.59 7.24 -15.68
N TRP A 30 -1.32 7.03 -16.98
CA TRP A 30 -0.06 7.37 -17.65
C TRP A 30 -0.15 8.61 -18.53
N HIS A 31 -1.26 9.35 -18.45
CA HIS A 31 -1.53 10.52 -19.27
C HIS A 31 -1.20 11.80 -18.50
N LYS A 32 -0.77 12.82 -19.22
CA LYS A 32 -0.86 14.19 -18.70
C LYS A 32 -2.33 14.60 -18.63
N ILE A 33 -2.64 15.49 -17.71
CA ILE A 33 -4.00 16.03 -17.57
C ILE A 33 -4.49 16.53 -18.94
N GLU A 34 -5.72 16.15 -19.26
CA GLU A 34 -6.42 16.57 -20.49
C GLU A 34 -5.71 16.16 -21.80
N GLN A 35 -4.77 15.22 -21.75
CA GLN A 35 -4.10 14.68 -22.93
C GLN A 35 -4.43 13.20 -23.11
N GLU A 36 -4.69 12.82 -24.38
CA GLU A 36 -4.92 11.41 -24.73
C GLU A 36 -3.61 10.63 -24.87
N ALA A 37 -2.50 11.32 -25.15
CA ALA A 37 -1.21 10.68 -25.34
C ALA A 37 -0.67 10.12 -24.02
N ILE A 38 -0.25 8.86 -24.06
CA ILE A 38 0.46 8.22 -22.95
C ILE A 38 1.84 8.85 -22.81
N THR A 39 2.19 9.24 -21.59
CA THR A 39 3.58 9.55 -21.23
C THR A 39 4.31 8.26 -20.91
N ASP A 40 5.62 8.24 -21.11
CA ASP A 40 6.44 7.10 -20.71
C ASP A 40 6.69 7.13 -19.19
N PRO A 41 5.98 6.29 -18.39
CA PRO A 41 6.11 6.29 -16.93
C PRO A 41 7.44 5.73 -16.44
N PHE A 42 8.25 5.12 -17.29
CA PHE A 42 9.61 4.69 -16.96
C PHE A 42 10.59 5.87 -16.89
N THR A 43 10.32 6.92 -17.65
CA THR A 43 11.15 8.13 -17.69
C THR A 43 10.51 9.32 -16.97
N ASP A 44 9.18 9.37 -16.92
CA ASP A 44 8.42 10.42 -16.23
C ASP A 44 7.44 9.82 -15.20
N ALA A 45 7.91 9.67 -14.00
CA ALA A 45 7.11 9.14 -12.89
C ALA A 45 6.04 10.13 -12.37
N SER A 46 6.07 11.39 -12.81
CA SER A 46 5.05 12.38 -12.47
C SER A 46 3.78 12.27 -13.30
N ALA A 47 3.76 11.44 -14.31
CA ALA A 47 2.80 11.23 -15.40
C ALA A 47 1.63 12.21 -15.51
N ALA A 48 1.01 12.57 -14.40
CA ALA A 48 -0.11 13.51 -14.33
C ALA A 48 0.32 14.98 -14.38
N ALA A 49 1.61 15.29 -14.29
CA ALA A 49 2.16 16.64 -14.22
C ALA A 49 1.45 17.56 -13.20
N TRP A 50 0.82 16.98 -12.18
CA TRP A 50 0.13 17.74 -11.15
C TRP A 50 1.12 18.16 -10.06
N PRO A 51 1.17 19.46 -9.75
CA PRO A 51 1.91 19.92 -8.58
C PRO A 51 1.42 19.16 -7.35
N LEU A 52 2.35 18.68 -6.51
CA LEU A 52 2.06 18.02 -5.22
C LEU A 52 1.64 16.54 -5.29
N ILE A 53 1.47 15.93 -6.46
CA ILE A 53 1.31 14.48 -6.52
C ILE A 53 2.69 13.81 -6.41
N PRO A 54 2.87 12.88 -5.46
CA PRO A 54 4.11 12.13 -5.34
C PRO A 54 4.41 11.33 -6.60
N TYR A 55 5.68 11.24 -6.98
CA TYR A 55 6.11 10.41 -8.09
C TYR A 55 5.63 8.96 -7.95
N GLY A 56 5.04 8.42 -9.01
CA GLY A 56 4.48 7.08 -9.04
C GLY A 56 3.10 6.93 -8.41
N ASP A 57 2.52 7.97 -7.82
CA ASP A 57 1.16 7.93 -7.25
C ASP A 57 0.07 7.72 -8.32
N PRO A 58 0.19 8.25 -9.55
CA PRO A 58 -0.81 8.08 -10.60
C PRO A 58 -0.94 6.65 -11.13
N PHE A 59 -0.01 5.76 -10.82
CA PHE A 59 -0.03 4.40 -11.37
C PHE A 59 0.61 3.37 -10.44
N MET A 60 -0.01 2.22 -10.38
CA MET A 60 0.45 1.04 -9.64
C MET A 60 1.12 0.01 -10.56
N VAL A 61 0.86 0.11 -11.86
CA VAL A 61 1.42 -0.76 -12.89
C VAL A 61 2.01 0.07 -14.02
N TYR A 62 2.94 -0.51 -14.78
CA TYR A 62 3.56 0.09 -15.94
C TYR A 62 2.96 -0.47 -17.24
N PRO A 63 2.98 0.27 -18.36
CA PRO A 63 2.54 -0.26 -19.63
C PRO A 63 3.51 -1.32 -20.14
N GLY A 64 2.99 -2.45 -20.56
CA GLY A 64 3.75 -3.52 -21.20
C GLY A 64 3.10 -3.95 -22.52
N GLU A 65 3.87 -4.57 -23.39
CA GLU A 65 3.43 -4.98 -24.73
C GLU A 65 2.27 -5.99 -24.70
N ASN A 66 2.30 -6.91 -23.74
CA ASN A 66 1.31 -7.98 -23.61
C ASN A 66 0.42 -7.84 -22.37
N GLY A 67 0.39 -6.67 -21.74
CA GLY A 67 -0.38 -6.39 -20.54
C GLY A 67 0.39 -5.53 -19.55
N PRO A 68 -0.20 -5.21 -18.39
CA PRO A 68 0.47 -4.39 -17.40
C PRO A 68 1.68 -5.10 -16.80
N ILE A 69 2.71 -4.33 -16.46
CA ILE A 69 3.87 -4.78 -15.70
C ILE A 69 3.70 -4.30 -14.26
N ASP A 70 3.73 -5.21 -13.30
CA ASP A 70 3.55 -4.89 -11.90
C ASP A 70 4.70 -4.04 -11.35
N SER A 71 4.37 -3.04 -10.56
CA SER A 71 5.37 -2.27 -9.82
C SER A 71 5.67 -2.92 -8.48
N ILE A 72 6.85 -2.62 -7.92
CA ILE A 72 7.17 -3.03 -6.53
C ILE A 72 6.13 -2.48 -5.53
N ARG A 73 5.51 -1.35 -5.79
CA ARG A 73 4.43 -0.79 -4.96
C ARG A 73 3.20 -1.68 -4.96
N TRP A 74 2.85 -2.23 -6.14
CA TRP A 74 1.75 -3.18 -6.30
C TRP A 74 1.99 -4.46 -5.50
N GLU A 75 3.19 -5.04 -5.61
CA GLU A 75 3.59 -6.23 -4.87
C GLU A 75 3.54 -6.00 -3.36
N VAL A 76 4.11 -4.91 -2.87
CA VAL A 76 4.10 -4.58 -1.44
C VAL A 76 2.68 -4.26 -0.93
N PHE A 77 1.82 -3.69 -1.77
CA PHE A 77 0.41 -3.53 -1.42
C PHE A 77 -0.31 -4.87 -1.32
N ALA A 78 -0.06 -5.81 -2.25
CA ALA A 78 -0.58 -7.16 -2.17
C ALA A 78 -0.12 -7.89 -0.89
N GLU A 79 1.15 -7.76 -0.51
CA GLU A 79 1.65 -8.26 0.79
C GLU A 79 0.90 -7.64 1.97
N SER A 80 0.55 -6.36 1.90
CA SER A 80 -0.22 -5.71 2.96
C SER A 80 -1.61 -6.33 3.17
N LEU A 81 -2.24 -6.78 2.09
CA LEU A 81 -3.52 -7.49 2.16
C LEU A 81 -3.37 -8.92 2.69
N GLN A 82 -2.22 -9.55 2.46
CA GLN A 82 -1.88 -10.83 3.10
C GLN A 82 -1.68 -10.65 4.62
N ASP A 83 -1.01 -9.57 5.04
CA ASP A 83 -0.89 -9.22 6.46
C ASP A 83 -2.29 -9.03 7.10
N TYR A 84 -3.21 -8.35 6.41
CA TYR A 84 -4.62 -8.23 6.84
C TYR A 84 -5.27 -9.60 7.04
N ALA A 85 -5.16 -10.48 6.04
CA ALA A 85 -5.72 -11.83 6.12
C ALA A 85 -5.09 -12.67 7.24
N MET A 86 -3.79 -12.48 7.49
CA MET A 86 -3.07 -13.15 8.58
C MET A 86 -3.60 -12.71 9.96
N LEU A 87 -3.83 -11.41 10.17
CA LEU A 87 -4.44 -10.90 11.39
C LEU A 87 -5.82 -11.52 11.65
N GLN A 88 -6.65 -11.62 10.60
CA GLN A 88 -7.95 -12.31 10.69
C GLN A 88 -7.80 -13.77 11.08
N SER A 89 -6.94 -14.51 10.38
CA SER A 89 -6.77 -15.95 10.58
C SER A 89 -6.16 -16.29 11.94
N ALA A 90 -5.36 -15.39 12.50
CA ALA A 90 -4.80 -15.52 13.85
C ALA A 90 -5.78 -15.07 14.95
N GLY A 91 -6.99 -14.64 14.59
CA GLY A 91 -8.00 -14.21 15.56
C GLY A 91 -7.64 -12.92 16.33
N ILE A 92 -6.67 -12.14 15.82
CA ILE A 92 -6.32 -10.83 16.38
C ILE A 92 -7.53 -9.92 16.27
N LYS A 93 -7.91 -9.25 17.35
CA LYS A 93 -9.01 -8.28 17.28
C LYS A 93 -8.49 -6.91 16.84
N PRO A 94 -9.32 -6.08 16.16
CA PRO A 94 -8.90 -4.73 15.78
C PRO A 94 -8.42 -3.86 16.95
N ASP A 95 -8.94 -4.09 18.15
CA ASP A 95 -8.57 -3.38 19.38
C ASP A 95 -7.45 -4.06 20.18
N ASP A 96 -6.83 -5.11 19.64
CA ASP A 96 -5.74 -5.83 20.30
C ASP A 96 -4.58 -4.88 20.64
N PRO A 97 -3.96 -5.01 21.85
CA PRO A 97 -2.81 -4.22 22.26
C PRO A 97 -1.63 -4.21 21.27
N LEU A 98 -1.42 -5.31 20.52
CA LEU A 98 -0.40 -5.35 19.45
C LEU A 98 -0.61 -4.27 18.38
N LEU A 99 -1.86 -3.88 18.13
CA LEU A 99 -2.23 -2.89 17.13
C LEU A 99 -2.41 -1.48 17.71
N ALA A 100 -2.20 -1.29 19.02
CA ALA A 100 -2.36 0.01 19.70
C ALA A 100 -1.53 1.16 19.08
N PRO A 101 -0.32 0.93 18.52
CA PRO A 101 0.44 1.97 17.83
C PRO A 101 -0.21 2.49 16.55
N LEU A 102 -1.18 1.76 15.97
CA LEU A 102 -1.94 2.16 14.78
C LEU A 102 -3.11 3.04 15.20
N LYS A 103 -2.87 4.34 15.35
CA LYS A 103 -3.88 5.27 15.89
C LYS A 103 -4.80 5.85 14.83
N THR A 104 -4.23 6.33 13.73
CA THR A 104 -4.96 6.92 12.60
C THR A 104 -4.19 6.65 11.31
N TYR A 105 -4.78 6.99 10.16
CA TYR A 105 -4.08 6.93 8.85
C TYR A 105 -2.87 7.86 8.73
N ALA A 106 -2.66 8.77 9.67
CA ALA A 106 -1.50 9.67 9.75
C ALA A 106 -0.53 9.30 10.89
N GLN A 107 -1.03 8.63 11.94
CA GLN A 107 -0.27 8.31 13.16
C GLN A 107 -0.11 6.80 13.31
N PHE A 108 0.98 6.27 12.82
CA PHE A 108 1.35 4.86 12.87
C PHE A 108 2.87 4.68 12.77
N PRO A 109 3.43 3.54 13.19
CA PRO A 109 4.83 3.21 12.96
C PRO A 109 5.15 3.15 11.46
N LYS A 110 6.29 3.71 11.05
CA LYS A 110 6.70 3.78 9.64
C LYS A 110 7.94 2.93 9.34
N SER A 111 8.29 2.01 10.24
CA SER A 111 9.46 1.17 10.14
C SER A 111 9.09 -0.27 9.78
N GLU A 112 9.88 -0.88 8.92
CA GLU A 112 9.80 -2.30 8.61
C GLU A 112 9.99 -3.17 9.86
N GLN A 113 10.89 -2.79 10.75
CA GLN A 113 11.16 -3.48 12.00
C GLN A 113 9.90 -3.65 12.85
N TRP A 114 9.01 -2.64 12.91
CA TRP A 114 7.76 -2.77 13.65
C TRP A 114 6.85 -3.83 13.03
N ILE A 115 6.76 -3.87 11.71
CA ILE A 115 5.95 -4.86 10.97
C ILE A 115 6.45 -6.26 11.29
N GLU A 116 7.76 -6.50 11.18
CA GLU A 116 8.36 -7.80 11.45
C GLU A 116 8.15 -8.27 12.89
N GLN A 117 8.41 -7.40 13.85
CA GLN A 117 8.25 -7.73 15.27
C GLN A 117 6.80 -8.05 15.61
N THR A 118 5.86 -7.26 15.09
CA THR A 118 4.45 -7.47 15.33
C THR A 118 3.95 -8.73 14.65
N MET A 119 4.37 -9.00 13.42
CA MET A 119 4.01 -10.23 12.72
C MET A 119 4.52 -11.47 13.45
N ARG A 120 5.76 -11.45 13.94
CA ARG A 120 6.30 -12.55 14.80
C ARG A 120 5.46 -12.77 16.06
N ALA A 121 4.96 -11.70 16.67
CA ALA A 121 4.09 -11.81 17.84
C ALA A 121 2.71 -12.37 17.48
N VAL A 122 2.16 -12.02 16.31
CA VAL A 122 0.91 -12.59 15.78
C VAL A 122 1.04 -14.09 15.54
N LEU A 123 2.12 -14.52 14.88
CA LEU A 123 2.37 -15.93 14.57
C LEU A 123 2.49 -16.80 15.83
N LYS A 124 3.15 -16.31 16.87
CA LYS A 124 3.26 -17.01 18.16
C LYS A 124 1.93 -17.22 18.88
N ARG A 125 0.91 -16.43 18.58
CA ARG A 125 -0.44 -16.60 19.18
C ARG A 125 -1.27 -17.66 18.45
N LYS A 126 -0.83 -18.11 17.30
CA LYS A 126 -1.50 -19.14 16.51
C LYS A 126 -1.07 -20.56 16.91
N GLU A 127 0.04 -20.66 17.63
CA GLU A 127 0.55 -21.91 18.22
C GLU A 127 -0.16 -22.21 19.56
#